data_70165461aa510cce10b5351203cd81cb
#
_entry.id   70165461aa510cce10b5351203cd81cb
#
_cell.length_a   1.000
_cell.length_b   1.000
_cell.length_c   1.000
_cell.angle_alpha   90.00
_cell.angle_beta   90.00
_cell.angle_gamma   90.00
#
_symmetry.space_group_name_H-M   'P 1'
#
loop_
_entity.id
_entity.type
_entity.pdbx_description
1 polymer ?
#
loop_
_entity_poly.entity_id
_entity_poly.type
_entity_poly.pdbx_seq_one_letter_code
_entity_poly.pdbx_strand_id
1 'polypeptide(L)'
;RYTKAFIGCNGIFNSGITTYSLEEGESQGIPLDNAKNRYLLVDSTKFNRSDFYIFYDLFNFDAVITDNEIDPDVLKHYEEYTTIVTV
;
A
#
# COMPACT_ATOMS: atom_id res chain seq x y z
N ARG A 1 -11.14 10.53 14.85
CA ARG A 1 -9.71 10.25 14.73
C ARG A 1 -9.47 8.75 14.82
N TYR A 2 -8.68 8.22 13.90
CA TYR A 2 -8.43 6.78 13.81
C TYR A 2 -7.09 6.43 14.46
N THR A 3 -7.06 5.32 15.21
CA THR A 3 -5.82 4.81 15.75
C THR A 3 -5.05 4.03 14.68
N LYS A 4 -5.77 3.21 13.92
CA LYS A 4 -5.20 2.39 12.86
C LYS A 4 -6.07 2.51 11.60
N ALA A 5 -5.43 2.51 10.45
CA ALA A 5 -6.11 2.46 9.17
C ALA A 5 -5.59 1.27 8.38
N PHE A 6 -6.52 0.48 7.85
CA PHE A 6 -6.23 -0.66 6.98
C PHE A 6 -6.90 -0.39 5.64
N ILE A 7 -6.12 -0.35 4.57
CA ILE A 7 -6.67 -0.11 3.24
C ILE A 7 -6.09 -1.07 2.22
N GLY A 8 -6.76 -1.17 1.08
CA GLY A 8 -6.23 -1.82 -0.10
C GLY A 8 -5.91 -0.80 -1.19
N CYS A 9 -5.38 -1.26 -2.31
CA CYS A 9 -5.13 -0.41 -3.47
C CYS A 9 -5.17 -1.26 -4.74
N ASN A 10 -5.11 -0.61 -5.88
CA ASN A 10 -5.13 -1.31 -7.17
C ASN A 10 -3.73 -1.68 -7.64
N GLY A 11 -2.72 -0.97 -7.20
CA GLY A 11 -1.36 -1.28 -7.57
C GLY A 11 -0.35 -0.56 -6.70
N ILE A 12 0.83 -1.15 -6.61
CA ILE A 12 1.99 -0.59 -5.92
C ILE A 12 3.13 -0.55 -6.92
N PHE A 13 3.69 0.63 -7.15
CA PHE A 13 4.83 0.76 -8.03
C PHE A 13 5.88 1.64 -7.37
N ASN A 14 7.02 1.04 -7.02
CA ASN A 14 8.06 1.69 -6.21
C ASN A 14 7.41 2.27 -4.94
N SER A 15 7.55 3.55 -4.67
CA SER A 15 6.97 4.16 -3.47
C SER A 15 5.51 4.57 -3.64
N GLY A 16 4.95 4.47 -4.85
CA GLY A 16 3.60 4.96 -5.13
C GLY A 16 2.51 3.92 -4.90
N ILE A 17 1.47 4.30 -4.16
CA ILE A 17 0.28 3.50 -3.99
C ILE A 17 -0.79 4.07 -4.90
N THR A 18 -1.32 3.25 -5.81
CA THR A 18 -2.12 3.74 -6.92
C THR A 18 -3.54 3.20 -6.91
N THR A 19 -4.43 4.00 -7.50
CA THR A 19 -5.81 3.62 -7.74
C THR A 19 -6.21 4.07 -9.14
N TYR A 20 -7.30 3.52 -9.68
CA TYR A 20 -7.77 3.90 -11.00
C TYR A 20 -8.70 5.13 -10.96
N SER A 21 -9.11 5.58 -9.81
CA SER A 21 -10.07 6.68 -9.66
C SER A 21 -9.53 7.72 -8.69
N LEU A 22 -9.52 8.99 -9.11
CA LEU A 22 -9.11 10.10 -8.25
C LEU A 22 -10.01 10.20 -7.02
N GLU A 23 -11.31 10.03 -7.22
CA GLU A 23 -12.30 10.08 -6.14
C GLU A 23 -12.03 9.01 -5.10
N GLU A 24 -11.72 7.79 -5.53
CA GLU A 24 -11.38 6.69 -4.63
C GLU A 24 -10.11 6.98 -3.85
N GLY A 25 -9.10 7.53 -4.52
CA GLY A 25 -7.84 7.91 -3.86
C GLY A 25 -8.05 8.97 -2.80
N GLU A 26 -8.85 10.00 -3.10
CA GLU A 26 -9.15 11.06 -2.13
C GLU A 26 -9.91 10.50 -0.94
N SER A 27 -10.89 9.63 -1.19
CA SER A 27 -11.68 9.00 -0.13
C SER A 27 -10.82 8.17 0.83
N GLN A 28 -9.84 7.45 0.30
CA GLN A 28 -8.94 6.63 1.11
C GLN A 28 -7.88 7.46 1.83
N GLY A 29 -7.49 8.59 1.27
CA GLY A 29 -6.49 9.45 1.87
C GLY A 29 -6.91 10.04 3.21
N ILE A 30 -8.18 10.35 3.39
CA ILE A 30 -8.68 10.96 4.61
C ILE A 30 -8.45 10.09 5.85
N PRO A 31 -8.88 8.81 5.88
CA PRO A 31 -8.60 7.96 7.04
C PRO A 31 -7.10 7.72 7.24
N LEU A 32 -6.31 7.67 6.17
CA LEU A 32 -4.86 7.50 6.28
C LEU A 32 -4.21 8.70 6.97
N ASP A 33 -4.61 9.92 6.58
CA ASP A 33 -4.05 11.13 7.16
C ASP A 33 -4.39 11.26 8.65
N ASN A 34 -5.50 10.68 9.09
CA ASN A 34 -5.96 10.76 10.46
C ASN A 34 -5.54 9.55 11.31
N ALA A 35 -4.86 8.59 10.73
CA ALA A 35 -4.46 7.40 11.44
C ALA A 35 -3.09 7.57 12.09
N LYS A 36 -2.91 6.97 13.25
CA LYS A 36 -1.63 6.90 13.93
C LYS A 36 -0.75 5.82 13.31
N ASN A 37 -1.36 4.70 12.93
CA ASN A 37 -0.68 3.60 12.24
C ASN A 37 -1.42 3.26 10.96
N ARG A 38 -0.67 2.94 9.91
CA ARG A 38 -1.21 2.67 8.58
C ARG A 38 -0.73 1.33 8.07
N TYR A 39 -1.68 0.53 7.60
CA TYR A 39 -1.40 -0.81 7.08
C TYR A 39 -2.06 -0.99 5.73
N LEU A 40 -1.29 -1.53 4.78
CA LEU A 40 -1.78 -1.82 3.44
C LEU A 40 -2.02 -3.32 3.32
N LEU A 41 -3.23 -3.71 2.90
CA LEU A 41 -3.62 -5.10 2.72
C LEU A 41 -3.79 -5.37 1.24
N VAL A 42 -2.88 -6.13 0.65
CA VAL A 42 -2.91 -6.42 -0.79
C VAL A 42 -2.46 -7.84 -1.03
N ASP A 43 -2.93 -8.44 -2.11
CA ASP A 43 -2.38 -9.70 -2.58
C ASP A 43 -1.12 -9.44 -3.41
N SER A 44 -0.32 -10.48 -3.63
CA SER A 44 0.97 -10.36 -4.30
C SER A 44 0.88 -9.85 -5.74
N THR A 45 -0.28 -9.95 -6.37
CA THR A 45 -0.45 -9.49 -7.76
C THR A 45 -0.45 -7.97 -7.90
N LYS A 46 -0.56 -7.24 -6.80
CA LYS A 46 -0.63 -5.78 -6.81
C LYS A 46 0.75 -5.12 -6.89
N PHE A 47 1.81 -5.85 -6.60
CA PHE A 47 3.17 -5.31 -6.67
C PHE A 47 3.62 -5.12 -8.12
N ASN A 48 4.37 -4.06 -8.36
CA ASN A 48 4.86 -3.68 -9.70
C ASN A 48 3.74 -3.36 -10.69
N ARG A 49 2.59 -2.95 -10.16
CA ARG A 49 1.47 -2.48 -10.98
C ARG A 49 1.22 -1.02 -10.69
N SER A 50 1.07 -0.24 -11.75
CA SER A 50 0.76 1.17 -11.64
C SER A 50 -0.59 1.42 -12.28
N ASP A 51 -1.46 2.10 -11.55
CA ASP A 51 -2.73 2.54 -12.08
C ASP A 51 -2.71 4.07 -12.27
N PHE A 52 -3.83 4.68 -12.62
CA PHE A 52 -3.86 6.06 -13.10
C PHE A 52 -3.41 7.11 -12.08
N TYR A 53 -3.74 6.90 -10.80
CA TYR A 53 -3.51 7.93 -9.80
C TYR A 53 -2.68 7.41 -8.63
N ILE A 54 -1.61 8.14 -8.29
CA ILE A 54 -0.86 7.89 -7.07
C ILE A 54 -1.52 8.70 -5.98
N PHE A 55 -2.02 8.05 -4.94
CA PHE A 55 -2.73 8.77 -3.88
C PHE A 55 -2.02 8.77 -2.54
N TYR A 56 -1.01 7.93 -2.37
CA TYR A 56 -0.27 7.88 -1.12
C TYR A 56 1.13 7.32 -1.35
N ASP A 57 2.00 7.51 -0.35
CA ASP A 57 3.40 7.06 -0.42
C ASP A 57 3.62 5.87 0.51
N LEU A 58 4.28 4.84 0.00
CA LEU A 58 4.52 3.61 0.74
C LEU A 58 5.39 3.83 1.98
N PHE A 59 6.27 4.82 1.97
CA PHE A 59 7.09 5.17 3.13
C PHE A 59 6.26 5.57 4.35
N ASN A 60 5.04 6.00 4.15
CA ASN A 60 4.15 6.44 5.23
C ASN A 60 3.39 5.29 5.87
N PHE A 61 3.61 4.06 5.43
CA PHE A 61 2.95 2.89 5.99
C PHE A 61 3.86 2.18 6.98
N ASP A 62 3.27 1.67 8.05
CA ASP A 62 3.98 0.88 9.05
C ASP A 62 4.27 -0.52 8.53
N ALA A 63 3.36 -1.06 7.73
CA ALA A 63 3.57 -2.36 7.10
C ALA A 63 2.62 -2.58 5.93
N VAL A 64 3.05 -3.45 5.03
CA VAL A 64 2.21 -4.04 3.99
C VAL A 64 2.02 -5.50 4.35
N ILE A 65 0.77 -5.95 4.35
CA ILE A 65 0.43 -7.34 4.63
C ILE A 65 -0.02 -7.98 3.32
N THR A 66 0.67 -9.03 2.92
CA THR A 66 0.40 -9.70 1.64
C THR A 66 0.49 -11.21 1.80
N ASP A 67 0.17 -11.95 0.74
CA ASP A 67 0.26 -13.40 0.76
C ASP A 67 1.71 -13.87 0.50
N ASN A 68 1.96 -15.17 0.78
CA ASN A 68 3.29 -15.74 0.67
C ASN A 68 3.68 -16.14 -0.74
N GLU A 69 2.89 -15.81 -1.74
CA GLU A 69 3.22 -16.06 -3.14
C GLU A 69 3.99 -14.90 -3.78
N ILE A 70 4.30 -13.88 -3.01
CA ILE A 70 5.10 -12.77 -3.49
C ILE A 70 6.49 -13.29 -3.91
N ASP A 71 6.96 -12.84 -5.08
CA ASP A 71 8.27 -13.19 -5.58
C ASP A 71 9.35 -12.68 -4.62
N PRO A 72 10.38 -13.48 -4.28
CA PRO A 72 11.42 -13.06 -3.34
C PRO A 72 12.16 -11.78 -3.74
N ASP A 73 12.40 -11.57 -5.04
CA ASP A 73 13.07 -10.36 -5.49
C ASP A 73 12.18 -9.13 -5.35
N VAL A 74 10.87 -9.30 -5.59
CA VAL A 74 9.87 -8.25 -5.40
C VAL A 74 9.78 -7.91 -3.92
N LEU A 75 9.70 -8.90 -3.06
CA LEU A 75 9.67 -8.72 -1.61
C LEU A 75 10.87 -7.89 -1.15
N LYS A 76 12.06 -8.28 -1.58
CA LYS A 76 13.29 -7.61 -1.19
C LYS A 76 13.29 -6.14 -1.64
N HIS A 77 12.83 -5.89 -2.85
CA HIS A 77 12.75 -4.53 -3.37
C HIS A 77 11.85 -3.63 -2.51
N TYR A 78 10.66 -4.14 -2.16
CA TYR A 78 9.68 -3.36 -1.42
C TYR A 78 9.99 -3.25 0.07
N GLU A 79 10.79 -4.15 0.61
CA GLU A 79 11.26 -4.03 2.01
C GLU A 79 12.13 -2.79 2.24
N GLU A 80 12.63 -2.18 1.18
CA GLU A 80 13.37 -0.93 1.29
C GLU A 80 12.45 0.25 1.60
N TYR A 81 11.17 0.13 1.33
CA TYR A 81 10.20 1.20 1.56
C TYR A 81 9.46 1.07 2.88
N THR A 82 9.14 -0.13 3.28
CA THR A 82 8.37 -0.40 4.50
C THR A 82 8.53 -1.87 4.89
N THR A 83 7.98 -2.21 6.06
CA THR A 83 7.95 -3.61 6.51
C THR A 83 6.93 -4.38 5.69
N ILE A 84 7.32 -5.55 5.18
CA ILE A 84 6.41 -6.43 4.45
C ILE A 84 6.15 -7.66 5.32
N VAL A 85 4.89 -7.92 5.60
CA VAL A 85 4.45 -9.10 6.37
C VAL A 85 3.75 -10.04 5.42
N THR A 86 4.23 -11.29 5.35
CA THR A 86 3.59 -12.32 4.51
C THR A 86 2.79 -13.28 5.37
N VAL A 87 1.65 -13.66 4.88
CA VAL A 87 0.76 -14.58 5.59
C VAL A 87 0.39 -15.80 4.75
#